data_65d844d22dba88a91881853ce5a6adce
#
_entry.id   65d844d22dba88a91881853ce5a6adce
#
_cell.length_a   1.000
_cell.length_b   1.000
_cell.length_c   1.000
_cell.angle_alpha   90.00
_cell.angle_beta   90.00
_cell.angle_gamma   90.00
#
_symmetry.space_group_name_H-M   'P 1'
#
loop_
_entity.id
_entity.type
_entity.pdbx_description
1 polymer ?
#
loop_
_entity_poly.entity_id
_entity_poly.type
_entity_poly.pdbx_seq_one_letter_code
_entity_poly.pdbx_strand_id
1 'polypeptide(L)' 'SQEDILLGELARLQTMLAKYEHDENYEKAAIVANKIKWLENKISKL' A
#
# COMPACT_ATOMS: atom_id res chain seq x y z
N SER A 1 -4.08 -14.18 11.45
CA SER A 1 -2.64 -14.38 11.41
C SER A 1 -1.91 -13.10 11.02
N GLN A 2 -0.61 -13.08 11.22
CA GLN A 2 0.20 -11.94 10.82
C GLN A 2 0.10 -11.69 9.31
N GLU A 3 0.12 -12.73 8.53
CA GLU A 3 -0.02 -12.59 7.07
C GLU A 3 -1.35 -11.95 6.70
N ASP A 4 -2.44 -12.38 7.34
CA ASP A 4 -3.76 -11.82 7.06
C ASP A 4 -3.81 -10.33 7.39
N ILE A 5 -3.20 -9.93 8.50
CA ILE A 5 -3.15 -8.53 8.90
C ILE A 5 -2.39 -7.70 7.87
N LEU A 6 -1.25 -8.20 7.41
CA LEU A 6 -0.42 -7.50 6.42
C LEU A 6 -1.11 -7.42 5.06
N LEU A 7 -1.80 -8.48 4.65
CA LEU A 7 -2.55 -8.47 3.39
C LEU A 7 -3.72 -7.49 3.45
N GLY A 8 -4.39 -7.39 4.60
CA GLY A 8 -5.45 -6.40 4.80
C GLY A 8 -4.92 -4.98 4.70
N GLU A 9 -3.75 -4.72 5.30
CA GLU A 9 -3.10 -3.42 5.20
C GLU A 9 -2.70 -3.09 3.77
N LEU A 10 -2.18 -4.09 3.03
CA LEU A 10 -1.82 -3.90 1.62
C LEU A 10 -3.06 -3.50 0.80
N ALA A 11 -4.17 -4.19 0.99
CA ALA A 11 -5.41 -3.87 0.27
C ALA A 11 -5.87 -2.43 0.56
N ARG A 12 -5.78 -2.01 1.83
CA ARG A 12 -6.15 -0.65 2.22
C ARG A 12 -5.25 0.39 1.54
N LEU A 13 -3.95 0.14 1.51
CA LEU A 13 -3.00 1.06 0.88
C LEU A 13 -3.22 1.14 -0.63
N GLN A 14 -3.54 0.03 -1.27
CA GLN A 14 -3.83 0.01 -2.71
C GLN A 14 -5.07 0.83 -3.04
N THR A 15 -6.09 0.77 -2.19
CA THR A 15 -7.29 1.58 -2.35
C THR A 15 -6.96 3.07 -2.18
N MET A 16 -6.13 3.40 -1.19
CA MET A 16 -5.69 4.78 -0.99
C MET A 16 -4.90 5.31 -2.17
N LEU A 17 -4.01 4.47 -2.73
CA LEU A 17 -3.20 4.87 -3.89
C LEU A 17 -4.11 5.21 -5.07
N ALA A 18 -5.09 4.36 -5.34
CA ALA A 18 -6.03 4.59 -6.45
C ALA A 18 -6.78 5.91 -6.26
N LYS A 19 -7.20 6.21 -5.03
CA LYS A 19 -7.89 7.46 -4.74
C LYS A 19 -7.01 8.67 -4.96
N TYR A 20 -5.76 8.64 -4.46
CA TYR A 20 -4.85 9.75 -4.64
C TYR A 20 -4.51 9.98 -6.11
N GLU A 21 -4.37 8.90 -6.89
CA GLU A 21 -4.13 9.01 -8.32
C GLU A 21 -5.34 9.63 -9.04
N HIS A 22 -6.54 9.19 -8.67
CA HIS A 22 -7.77 9.74 -9.24
C HIS A 22 -7.89 11.25 -8.94
N ASP A 23 -7.51 11.65 -7.72
CA ASP A 23 -7.55 13.03 -7.29
C ASP A 23 -6.35 13.84 -7.79
N GLU A 24 -5.45 13.21 -8.53
CA GLU A 24 -4.21 13.82 -9.02
C GLU A 24 -3.33 14.35 -7.90
N ASN A 25 -3.43 13.75 -6.72
CA ASN A 25 -2.59 14.07 -5.58
C ASN A 25 -1.33 13.18 -5.63
N TYR A 26 -0.44 13.52 -6.55
CA TYR A 26 0.71 12.68 -6.85
C TYR A 26 1.74 12.63 -5.73
N GLU A 27 1.83 13.68 -4.93
CA GLU A 27 2.73 13.69 -3.78
C GLU A 27 2.33 12.62 -2.77
N LYS A 28 1.06 12.56 -2.39
CA LYS A 28 0.58 11.54 -1.45
C LYS A 28 0.58 10.16 -2.11
N ALA A 29 0.28 10.08 -3.40
CA ALA A 29 0.34 8.82 -4.13
C ALA A 29 1.73 8.21 -4.07
N ALA A 30 2.78 9.02 -4.23
CA ALA A 30 4.17 8.55 -4.17
C ALA A 30 4.51 7.99 -2.78
N ILE A 31 4.05 8.66 -1.72
CA ILE A 31 4.27 8.20 -0.34
C ILE A 31 3.62 6.83 -0.13
N VAL A 32 2.37 6.70 -0.57
CA VAL A 32 1.64 5.43 -0.42
C VAL A 32 2.27 4.33 -1.27
N ALA A 33 2.68 4.64 -2.49
CA ALA A 33 3.36 3.67 -3.36
C ALA A 33 4.62 3.11 -2.71
N ASN A 34 5.40 3.96 -2.02
CA ASN A 34 6.59 3.50 -1.31
C ASN A 34 6.24 2.60 -0.13
N LYS A 35 5.17 2.91 0.59
CA LYS A 35 4.70 2.05 1.68
C LYS A 35 4.25 0.69 1.16
N ILE A 36 3.59 0.66 0.01
CA ILE A 36 3.17 -0.59 -0.62
C ILE A 36 4.39 -1.46 -0.94
N LYS A 37 5.43 -0.88 -1.53
CA LYS A 37 6.65 -1.63 -1.86
C LYS A 37 7.29 -2.22 -0.61
N TRP A 38 7.39 -1.43 0.44
CA TRP A 38 7.95 -1.88 1.70
C TRP A 38 7.13 -3.04 2.27
N LEU A 39 5.80 -2.92 2.24
CA LEU A 39 4.90 -3.94 2.78
C LEU A 39 4.95 -5.22 1.96
N GLU A 40 4.96 -5.10 0.63
CA GLU A 40 5.10 -6.26 -0.25
C GLU A 40 6.40 -7.02 0.02
N ASN A 41 7.49 -6.30 0.27
CA ASN A 41 8.76 -6.91 0.62
C ASN A 41 8.66 -7.68 1.95
N LYS A 42 7.98 -7.11 2.93
CA LYS A 42 7.73 -7.78 4.21
C LYS A 42 6.94 -9.06 4.02
N ILE A 43 5.86 -9.00 3.24
CA ILE A 43 5.00 -10.15 2.99
C ILE A 43 5.78 -11.26 2.28
N SER A 44 6.65 -10.90 1.34
CA SER A 44 7.43 -11.87 0.58
C SER A 44 8.42 -12.64 1.44
N LYS A 45 8.70 -12.16 2.65
CA LYS A 45 9.64 -12.81 3.57
C LYS A 45 8.96 -13.67 4.62
N LEU A 46 7.65 -13.74 4.61
CA LEU A 46 6.91 -14.62 5.53
C LEU A 46 6.93 -16.12 5.07
#